data_d733561a7a4c708b23894daa6c5f31df
#
_entry.id   d733561a7a4c708b23894daa6c5f31df
#
_cell.length_a   1.000
_cell.length_b   1.000
_cell.length_c   1.000
_cell.angle_alpha   90.00
_cell.angle_beta   90.00
_cell.angle_gamma   90.00
#
_symmetry.space_group_name_H-M   'P 1'
#
loop_
_entity.id
_entity.type
_entity.pdbx_description
1 polymer ?
#
loop_
_entity_poly.entity_id
_entity_poly.type
_entity_poly.pdbx_seq_one_letter_code
_entity_poly.pdbx_strand_id
1 'polypeptide(L)'
;MPGVFPGSWALLFPIFLFIFADMTYPELWRRLLPMYEEGEAKAIVRLVLETRFGLSLADICAGKVTHLSQDDGRELEDLMQGLALGHPVQYVLGEALFAGRTFRVTPAVLIPRPETEELCQWVVQTLSSTPLSHPRVLDIGTGSGCIAITLAQSLPSALVCGWDISKGALAVARENAERWGSAVELVRQDALHAPTDKNRWDVIVSNPPYICHQEREAMAAHVLEHEPHSALFVPDDDPLLFYRSIARYALSALRPGGQLFFEINPLYAESLQRMLEEMDWRRVETRHDAFGRQRMMRAERP
;
A
#
# COMPACT_ATOMS: atom_id res chain seq x y z
N MET A 1 33.16 -59.51 16.77
CA MET A 1 31.98 -59.71 15.93
C MET A 1 31.35 -58.37 15.76
N PRO A 2 31.26 -57.79 14.57
CA PRO A 2 30.76 -56.44 14.34
C PRO A 2 29.25 -56.46 14.08
N GLY A 3 28.54 -55.56 14.74
CA GLY A 3 27.12 -55.32 14.53
C GLY A 3 26.91 -54.34 13.37
N VAL A 4 26.19 -54.80 12.41
CA VAL A 4 25.75 -54.07 11.20
C VAL A 4 24.64 -53.08 11.58
N PHE A 5 24.81 -51.79 11.26
CA PHE A 5 23.72 -50.84 11.18
C PHE A 5 23.21 -50.76 9.78
N PRO A 6 21.93 -51.00 9.51
CA PRO A 6 21.33 -50.72 8.24
C PRO A 6 20.56 -49.40 8.25
N GLY A 7 20.66 -48.71 7.14
CA GLY A 7 19.57 -47.90 6.64
C GLY A 7 19.69 -46.42 6.78
N SER A 8 20.36 -45.81 5.82
CA SER A 8 20.14 -44.43 5.40
C SER A 8 18.67 -44.24 4.96
N TRP A 9 17.92 -43.49 5.77
CA TRP A 9 16.63 -42.97 5.34
C TRP A 9 16.90 -41.74 4.43
N ALA A 10 17.27 -42.01 3.21
CA ALA A 10 17.11 -41.02 2.14
C ALA A 10 15.60 -40.84 1.93
N LEU A 11 15.03 -39.83 2.53
CA LEU A 11 13.72 -39.33 2.15
C LEU A 11 13.79 -38.90 0.68
N LEU A 12 13.34 -39.80 -0.16
CA LEU A 12 12.97 -39.55 -1.54
C LEU A 12 11.83 -38.54 -1.53
N PHE A 13 12.15 -37.25 -1.58
CA PHE A 13 11.24 -36.26 -2.12
C PHE A 13 11.02 -36.66 -3.58
N PRO A 14 9.81 -36.96 -4.02
CA PRO A 14 9.56 -37.14 -5.43
C PRO A 14 9.90 -35.79 -6.09
N ILE A 15 11.00 -35.77 -6.85
CA ILE A 15 11.23 -34.74 -7.85
C ILE A 15 10.09 -34.95 -8.85
N PHE A 16 8.99 -34.25 -8.65
CA PHE A 16 7.97 -34.09 -9.66
C PHE A 16 8.65 -33.33 -10.81
N LEU A 17 9.13 -34.08 -11.77
CA LEU A 17 9.44 -33.61 -13.11
C LEU A 17 8.09 -33.16 -13.71
N PHE A 18 7.62 -31.95 -13.32
CA PHE A 18 6.48 -31.34 -13.98
C PHE A 18 6.91 -31.09 -15.43
N ILE A 19 6.41 -31.92 -16.33
CA ILE A 19 6.42 -31.67 -17.76
C ILE A 19 5.61 -30.37 -17.94
N PHE A 20 6.28 -29.30 -18.33
CA PHE A 20 5.72 -27.93 -18.53
C PHE A 20 4.70 -27.86 -19.70
N ALA A 21 4.10 -28.98 -20.09
CA ALA A 21 3.42 -29.10 -21.37
C ALA A 21 1.97 -28.61 -21.37
N ASP A 22 1.26 -28.42 -20.24
CA ASP A 22 -0.18 -28.16 -20.30
C ASP A 22 -0.74 -27.32 -19.13
N MET A 23 -0.05 -26.27 -18.65
CA MET A 23 -0.66 -25.38 -17.66
C MET A 23 -1.72 -24.49 -18.31
N THR A 24 -2.97 -24.91 -18.23
CA THR A 24 -4.11 -24.11 -18.68
C THR A 24 -4.56 -23.12 -17.61
N TYR A 25 -5.18 -22.01 -18.02
CA TYR A 25 -5.76 -21.05 -17.08
C TYR A 25 -6.71 -21.70 -16.04
N PRO A 26 -7.61 -22.65 -16.41
CA PRO A 26 -8.43 -23.36 -15.43
C PRO A 26 -7.62 -24.17 -14.40
N GLU A 27 -6.51 -24.76 -14.76
CA GLU A 27 -5.66 -25.50 -13.82
C GLU A 27 -4.95 -24.57 -12.86
N LEU A 28 -4.45 -23.43 -13.34
CA LEU A 28 -3.78 -22.45 -12.50
C LEU A 28 -4.69 -21.90 -11.37
N TRP A 29 -5.88 -21.37 -11.70
CA TRP A 29 -6.72 -20.80 -10.66
C TRP A 29 -7.31 -21.86 -9.72
N ARG A 30 -7.52 -23.12 -10.17
CA ARG A 30 -7.97 -24.19 -9.27
C ARG A 30 -6.94 -24.52 -8.20
N ARG A 31 -5.65 -24.34 -8.45
CA ARG A 31 -4.59 -24.49 -7.45
C ARG A 31 -4.71 -23.51 -6.29
N LEU A 32 -5.37 -22.38 -6.50
CA LEU A 32 -5.57 -21.33 -5.49
C LEU A 32 -6.87 -21.51 -4.66
N LEU A 33 -7.77 -22.42 -5.04
CA LEU A 33 -9.05 -22.65 -4.33
C LEU A 33 -8.92 -22.97 -2.83
N PRO A 34 -7.84 -23.61 -2.34
CA PRO A 34 -7.66 -23.79 -0.90
C PRO A 34 -7.50 -22.49 -0.12
N MET A 35 -7.09 -21.38 -0.79
CA MET A 35 -6.80 -20.09 -0.17
C MET A 35 -7.79 -18.99 -0.56
N TYR A 36 -8.42 -19.09 -1.74
CA TYR A 36 -9.22 -18.03 -2.34
C TYR A 36 -10.55 -18.57 -2.88
N GLU A 37 -11.58 -17.74 -2.83
CA GLU A 37 -12.84 -18.02 -3.52
C GLU A 37 -12.61 -18.08 -5.06
N GLU A 38 -13.46 -18.81 -5.77
CA GLU A 38 -13.27 -19.07 -7.21
C GLU A 38 -13.14 -17.78 -8.04
N GLY A 39 -13.97 -16.79 -7.74
CA GLY A 39 -13.95 -15.49 -8.43
C GLY A 39 -12.63 -14.74 -8.21
N GLU A 40 -12.14 -14.74 -6.99
CA GLU A 40 -10.88 -14.12 -6.59
C GLU A 40 -9.68 -14.88 -7.19
N ALA A 41 -9.65 -16.20 -7.09
CA ALA A 41 -8.60 -17.05 -7.69
C ALA A 41 -8.46 -16.79 -9.21
N LYS A 42 -9.57 -16.70 -9.92
CA LYS A 42 -9.60 -16.34 -11.34
C LYS A 42 -9.05 -14.95 -11.60
N ALA A 43 -9.44 -13.96 -10.80
CA ALA A 43 -8.96 -12.58 -10.94
C ALA A 43 -7.45 -12.47 -10.68
N ILE A 44 -6.95 -13.16 -9.65
CA ILE A 44 -5.52 -13.18 -9.28
C ILE A 44 -4.69 -13.77 -10.43
N VAL A 45 -5.05 -14.96 -10.93
CA VAL A 45 -4.29 -15.61 -12.02
C VAL A 45 -4.35 -14.79 -13.30
N ARG A 46 -5.51 -14.21 -13.62
CA ARG A 46 -5.64 -13.29 -14.75
C ARG A 46 -4.70 -12.09 -14.58
N LEU A 47 -4.67 -11.46 -13.42
CA LEU A 47 -3.79 -10.32 -13.14
C LEU A 47 -2.31 -10.70 -13.35
N VAL A 48 -1.89 -11.86 -12.87
CA VAL A 48 -0.52 -12.35 -13.09
C VAL A 48 -0.21 -12.52 -14.58
N LEU A 49 -1.10 -13.16 -15.33
CA LEU A 49 -0.91 -13.41 -16.75
C LEU A 49 -0.91 -12.12 -17.58
N GLU A 50 -1.79 -11.17 -17.25
CA GLU A 50 -1.85 -9.87 -17.91
C GLU A 50 -0.60 -9.02 -17.58
N THR A 51 -0.23 -8.95 -16.30
CA THR A 51 0.84 -8.04 -15.84
C THR A 51 2.23 -8.57 -16.20
N ARG A 52 2.48 -9.86 -16.00
CA ARG A 52 3.83 -10.42 -16.12
C ARG A 52 4.13 -10.95 -17.51
N PHE A 53 3.13 -11.52 -18.18
CA PHE A 53 3.31 -12.17 -19.49
C PHE A 53 2.61 -11.43 -20.64
N GLY A 54 1.94 -10.31 -20.37
CA GLY A 54 1.28 -9.48 -21.39
C GLY A 54 0.10 -10.17 -22.09
N LEU A 55 -0.44 -11.24 -21.50
CA LEU A 55 -1.55 -11.99 -22.10
C LEU A 55 -2.87 -11.24 -21.83
N SER A 56 -3.54 -10.77 -22.88
CA SER A 56 -4.88 -10.22 -22.77
C SER A 56 -5.90 -11.29 -22.34
N LEU A 57 -7.07 -10.87 -21.83
CA LEU A 57 -8.17 -11.80 -21.53
C LEU A 57 -8.52 -12.67 -22.75
N ALA A 58 -8.48 -12.12 -23.96
CA ALA A 58 -8.73 -12.87 -25.19
C ALA A 58 -7.67 -13.95 -25.43
N ASP A 59 -6.40 -13.65 -25.16
CA ASP A 59 -5.29 -14.61 -25.26
C ASP A 59 -5.43 -15.73 -24.24
N ILE A 60 -5.80 -15.39 -23.02
CA ILE A 60 -6.05 -16.36 -21.93
C ILE A 60 -7.21 -17.29 -22.30
N CYS A 61 -8.32 -16.75 -22.79
CA CYS A 61 -9.47 -17.52 -23.25
C CYS A 61 -9.14 -18.39 -24.48
N ALA A 62 -8.23 -17.95 -25.34
CA ALA A 62 -7.75 -18.71 -26.49
C ALA A 62 -6.71 -19.79 -26.13
N GLY A 63 -6.36 -19.94 -24.83
CA GLY A 63 -5.44 -20.97 -24.35
C GLY A 63 -3.96 -20.67 -24.59
N LYS A 64 -3.58 -19.40 -24.89
CA LYS A 64 -2.18 -19.03 -25.15
C LYS A 64 -1.24 -19.21 -23.95
N VAL A 65 -1.79 -19.44 -22.75
CA VAL A 65 -0.99 -19.78 -21.55
C VAL A 65 -0.11 -21.01 -21.80
N THR A 66 -0.61 -21.99 -22.56
CA THR A 66 0.15 -23.22 -22.93
C THR A 66 1.28 -22.94 -23.92
N HIS A 67 1.34 -21.74 -24.50
CA HIS A 67 2.37 -21.34 -25.47
C HIS A 67 3.48 -20.49 -24.87
N LEU A 68 3.51 -20.30 -23.53
CA LEU A 68 4.60 -19.62 -22.86
C LEU A 68 5.93 -20.31 -23.10
N SER A 69 7.01 -19.54 -23.15
CA SER A 69 8.36 -20.11 -23.24
C SER A 69 8.68 -20.96 -22.00
N GLN A 70 9.71 -21.79 -22.07
CA GLN A 70 10.12 -22.60 -20.93
C GLN A 70 10.56 -21.76 -19.74
N ASP A 71 11.16 -20.60 -19.99
CA ASP A 71 11.59 -19.67 -18.92
C ASP A 71 10.39 -18.96 -18.31
N ASP A 72 9.44 -18.46 -19.13
CA ASP A 72 8.18 -17.89 -18.65
C ASP A 72 7.34 -18.90 -17.87
N GLY A 73 7.33 -20.17 -18.30
CA GLY A 73 6.63 -21.25 -17.60
C GLY A 73 7.22 -21.51 -16.21
N ARG A 74 8.54 -21.45 -16.05
CA ARG A 74 9.20 -21.55 -14.73
C ARG A 74 8.86 -20.35 -13.85
N GLU A 75 8.94 -19.15 -14.41
CA GLU A 75 8.58 -17.93 -13.69
C GLU A 75 7.12 -17.98 -13.25
N LEU A 76 6.19 -18.41 -14.11
CA LEU A 76 4.78 -18.58 -13.75
C LEU A 76 4.60 -19.57 -12.60
N GLU A 77 5.34 -20.67 -12.60
CA GLU A 77 5.28 -21.66 -11.51
C GLU A 77 5.76 -21.06 -10.19
N ASP A 78 6.86 -20.31 -10.18
CA ASP A 78 7.37 -19.63 -8.97
C ASP A 78 6.35 -18.63 -8.43
N LEU A 79 5.71 -17.83 -9.31
CA LEU A 79 4.64 -16.91 -8.94
C LEU A 79 3.44 -17.65 -8.34
N MET A 80 3.01 -18.75 -8.97
CA MET A 80 1.89 -19.57 -8.50
C MET A 80 2.18 -20.23 -7.15
N GLN A 81 3.41 -20.63 -6.87
CA GLN A 81 3.82 -21.15 -5.56
C GLN A 81 3.68 -20.06 -4.47
N GLY A 82 4.14 -18.84 -4.74
CA GLY A 82 3.96 -17.71 -3.80
C GLY A 82 2.48 -17.45 -3.48
N LEU A 83 1.62 -17.48 -4.51
CA LEU A 83 0.17 -17.30 -4.35
C LEU A 83 -0.47 -18.44 -3.56
N ALA A 84 -0.07 -19.67 -3.80
CA ALA A 84 -0.58 -20.84 -3.07
C ALA A 84 -0.16 -20.85 -1.59
N LEU A 85 0.89 -20.11 -1.22
CA LEU A 85 1.30 -19.84 0.16
C LEU A 85 0.56 -18.65 0.79
N GLY A 86 -0.38 -18.02 0.08
CA GLY A 86 -1.18 -16.90 0.59
C GLY A 86 -0.50 -15.54 0.49
N HIS A 87 0.62 -15.42 -0.21
CA HIS A 87 1.26 -14.12 -0.40
C HIS A 87 0.37 -13.20 -1.25
N PRO A 88 0.20 -11.92 -0.89
CA PRO A 88 -0.52 -10.95 -1.70
C PRO A 88 0.01 -10.90 -3.13
N VAL A 89 -0.88 -10.90 -4.11
CA VAL A 89 -0.49 -10.91 -5.53
C VAL A 89 0.42 -9.74 -5.90
N GLN A 90 0.25 -8.59 -5.27
CA GLN A 90 1.09 -7.42 -5.49
C GLN A 90 2.53 -7.66 -5.01
N TYR A 91 2.74 -8.37 -3.89
CA TYR A 91 4.08 -8.72 -3.45
C TYR A 91 4.71 -9.82 -4.31
N VAL A 92 3.90 -10.78 -4.77
CA VAL A 92 4.36 -11.81 -5.70
C VAL A 92 4.81 -11.18 -7.03
N LEU A 93 4.05 -10.24 -7.56
CA LEU A 93 4.40 -9.47 -8.76
C LEU A 93 5.51 -8.43 -8.52
N GLY A 94 5.70 -8.01 -7.26
CA GLY A 94 6.60 -6.93 -6.89
C GLY A 94 6.07 -5.54 -7.22
N GLU A 95 4.80 -5.42 -7.63
CA GLU A 95 4.22 -4.16 -8.05
C GLU A 95 2.71 -4.06 -7.78
N ALA A 96 2.24 -2.82 -7.63
CA ALA A 96 0.83 -2.47 -7.44
C ALA A 96 0.45 -1.26 -8.31
N LEU A 97 -0.76 -1.31 -8.88
CA LEU A 97 -1.32 -0.16 -9.59
C LEU A 97 -1.89 0.85 -8.59
N PHE A 98 -1.58 2.14 -8.78
CA PHE A 98 -2.11 3.24 -7.98
C PHE A 98 -2.16 4.52 -8.81
N ALA A 99 -3.31 5.19 -8.85
CA ALA A 99 -3.54 6.42 -9.61
C ALA A 99 -3.04 6.36 -11.07
N GLY A 100 -3.30 5.22 -11.73
CA GLY A 100 -2.89 4.95 -13.11
C GLY A 100 -1.39 4.71 -13.30
N ARG A 101 -0.64 4.49 -12.24
CA ARG A 101 0.82 4.24 -12.24
C ARG A 101 1.15 2.94 -11.54
N THR A 102 2.18 2.25 -12.01
CA THR A 102 2.70 1.04 -11.36
C THR A 102 3.79 1.43 -10.36
N PHE A 103 3.56 1.09 -9.09
CA PHE A 103 4.51 1.28 -7.99
C PHE A 103 5.15 -0.05 -7.61
N ARG A 104 6.47 -0.07 -7.43
CA ARG A 104 7.13 -1.19 -6.78
C ARG A 104 6.63 -1.31 -5.35
N VAL A 105 6.36 -2.55 -4.93
CA VAL A 105 5.99 -2.89 -3.56
C VAL A 105 6.77 -4.11 -3.09
N THR A 106 7.04 -4.17 -1.80
CA THR A 106 7.68 -5.29 -1.10
C THR A 106 7.04 -5.41 0.28
N PRO A 107 7.28 -6.49 1.04
CA PRO A 107 6.81 -6.59 2.44
C PRO A 107 7.30 -5.49 3.39
N ALA A 108 8.13 -4.55 2.91
CA ALA A 108 8.55 -3.39 3.69
C ALA A 108 7.55 -2.22 3.65
N VAL A 109 6.53 -2.25 2.79
CA VAL A 109 5.55 -1.17 2.60
C VAL A 109 4.12 -1.72 2.55
N LEU A 110 3.16 -0.93 3.00
CA LEU A 110 1.74 -1.19 2.78
C LEU A 110 1.46 -1.22 1.27
N ILE A 111 0.67 -2.18 0.81
CA ILE A 111 0.17 -2.18 -0.57
C ILE A 111 -0.76 -0.97 -0.76
N PRO A 112 -0.51 -0.09 -1.74
CA PRO A 112 -1.38 1.05 -2.01
C PRO A 112 -2.84 0.65 -2.20
N ARG A 113 -3.77 1.41 -1.59
CA ARG A 113 -5.20 1.12 -1.60
C ARG A 113 -5.97 2.09 -2.52
N PRO A 114 -7.04 1.66 -3.18
CA PRO A 114 -7.85 2.54 -4.03
C PRO A 114 -8.42 3.76 -3.28
N GLU A 115 -8.80 3.60 -2.02
CA GLU A 115 -9.32 4.70 -1.19
C GLU A 115 -8.29 5.81 -0.99
N THR A 116 -7.01 5.45 -0.94
CA THR A 116 -5.91 6.42 -0.84
C THR A 116 -5.74 7.25 -2.13
N GLU A 117 -6.18 6.74 -3.30
CA GLU A 117 -6.22 7.53 -4.53
C GLU A 117 -7.22 8.69 -4.41
N GLU A 118 -8.38 8.44 -3.77
CA GLU A 118 -9.41 9.46 -3.56
C GLU A 118 -8.89 10.58 -2.62
N LEU A 119 -8.08 10.21 -1.61
CA LEU A 119 -7.38 11.17 -0.76
C LEU A 119 -6.43 12.06 -1.58
N CYS A 120 -5.62 11.47 -2.46
CA CYS A 120 -4.74 12.22 -3.35
C CYS A 120 -5.53 13.18 -4.26
N GLN A 121 -6.65 12.70 -4.82
CA GLN A 121 -7.52 13.53 -5.67
C GLN A 121 -8.07 14.73 -4.90
N TRP A 122 -8.47 14.54 -3.64
CA TRP A 122 -8.97 15.63 -2.80
C TRP A 122 -7.89 16.69 -2.53
N VAL A 123 -6.66 16.26 -2.21
CA VAL A 123 -5.51 17.18 -2.04
C VAL A 123 -5.26 17.97 -3.34
N VAL A 124 -5.23 17.29 -4.49
CA VAL A 124 -5.01 17.92 -5.80
C VAL A 124 -6.10 18.95 -6.11
N GLN A 125 -7.38 18.60 -5.93
CA GLN A 125 -8.51 19.52 -6.14
C GLN A 125 -8.40 20.76 -5.25
N THR A 126 -8.02 20.57 -3.98
CA THR A 126 -7.87 21.66 -3.02
C THR A 126 -6.73 22.61 -3.42
N LEU A 127 -5.57 22.09 -3.74
CA LEU A 127 -4.42 22.90 -4.14
C LEU A 127 -4.61 23.58 -5.51
N SER A 128 -5.29 22.91 -6.44
CA SER A 128 -5.61 23.49 -7.75
C SER A 128 -6.56 24.70 -7.66
N SER A 129 -7.37 24.76 -6.60
CA SER A 129 -8.27 25.89 -6.34
C SER A 129 -7.61 27.01 -5.52
N THR A 130 -6.40 26.81 -5.04
CA THR A 130 -5.68 27.75 -4.16
C THR A 130 -4.56 28.43 -4.95
N PRO A 131 -4.46 29.76 -4.96
CA PRO A 131 -3.46 30.49 -5.75
C PRO A 131 -2.06 30.43 -5.10
N LEU A 132 -1.46 29.25 -5.02
CA LEU A 132 -0.09 29.03 -4.53
C LEU A 132 0.83 28.73 -5.72
N SER A 133 1.91 29.48 -5.86
CA SER A 133 2.87 29.27 -6.96
C SER A 133 3.69 27.99 -6.79
N HIS A 134 4.12 27.69 -5.56
CA HIS A 134 4.94 26.53 -5.21
C HIS A 134 4.47 25.94 -3.88
N PRO A 135 3.34 25.21 -3.84
CA PRO A 135 2.84 24.64 -2.59
C PRO A 135 3.82 23.63 -2.02
N ARG A 136 4.04 23.69 -0.71
CA ARG A 136 4.86 22.72 0.03
C ARG A 136 3.96 21.66 0.63
N VAL A 137 4.16 20.43 0.23
CA VAL A 137 3.35 19.28 0.65
C VAL A 137 4.22 18.29 1.41
N LEU A 138 3.73 17.82 2.54
CA LEU A 138 4.34 16.75 3.32
C LEU A 138 3.42 15.54 3.38
N ASP A 139 3.94 14.38 2.98
CA ASP A 139 3.32 13.06 3.14
C ASP A 139 3.96 12.34 4.33
N ILE A 140 3.19 12.10 5.40
CA ILE A 140 3.69 11.44 6.61
C ILE A 140 3.27 9.97 6.60
N GLY A 141 4.24 9.07 6.72
CA GLY A 141 4.06 7.62 6.53
C GLY A 141 4.02 7.28 5.04
N THR A 142 4.99 7.79 4.27
CA THR A 142 4.94 7.74 2.79
C THR A 142 4.98 6.33 2.22
N GLY A 143 5.45 5.32 2.97
CA GLY A 143 5.47 3.92 2.55
C GLY A 143 6.19 3.70 1.23
N SER A 144 5.46 3.25 0.22
CA SER A 144 5.96 3.08 -1.15
C SER A 144 6.20 4.40 -1.90
N GLY A 145 5.84 5.54 -1.30
CA GLY A 145 5.85 6.86 -1.94
C GLY A 145 4.62 7.14 -2.80
N CYS A 146 3.59 6.28 -2.77
CA CYS A 146 2.46 6.38 -3.69
C CYS A 146 1.70 7.72 -3.58
N ILE A 147 1.48 8.25 -2.36
CA ILE A 147 0.87 9.57 -2.15
C ILE A 147 1.82 10.67 -2.64
N ALA A 148 3.04 10.72 -2.08
CA ALA A 148 4.00 11.78 -2.37
C ALA A 148 4.30 11.91 -3.88
N ILE A 149 4.56 10.78 -4.55
CA ILE A 149 4.87 10.74 -5.98
C ILE A 149 3.66 11.13 -6.83
N THR A 150 2.46 10.64 -6.46
CA THR A 150 1.22 11.00 -7.17
C THR A 150 0.94 12.49 -7.06
N LEU A 151 1.14 13.10 -5.89
CA LEU A 151 0.98 14.55 -5.69
C LEU A 151 2.03 15.35 -6.47
N ALA A 152 3.30 14.93 -6.46
CA ALA A 152 4.36 15.58 -7.23
C ALA A 152 4.09 15.55 -8.74
N GLN A 153 3.58 14.42 -9.25
CA GLN A 153 3.25 14.27 -10.67
C GLN A 153 1.98 15.04 -11.08
N SER A 154 1.01 15.17 -10.16
CA SER A 154 -0.25 15.88 -10.43
C SER A 154 -0.14 17.39 -10.22
N LEU A 155 0.85 17.84 -9.46
CA LEU A 155 1.10 19.25 -9.11
C LEU A 155 2.56 19.60 -9.41
N PRO A 156 2.94 19.83 -10.67
CA PRO A 156 4.34 19.98 -11.08
C PRO A 156 5.10 21.14 -10.41
N SER A 157 4.37 22.14 -9.89
CA SER A 157 4.96 23.25 -9.13
C SER A 157 5.12 22.99 -7.64
N ALA A 158 4.57 21.89 -7.13
CA ALA A 158 4.63 21.55 -5.72
C ALA A 158 6.03 21.05 -5.30
N LEU A 159 6.45 21.44 -4.10
CA LEU A 159 7.62 20.87 -3.44
C LEU A 159 7.13 19.81 -2.46
N VAL A 160 7.33 18.54 -2.83
CA VAL A 160 6.79 17.41 -2.06
C VAL A 160 7.90 16.72 -1.26
N CYS A 161 7.62 16.47 0.01
CA CYS A 161 8.46 15.71 0.92
C CYS A 161 7.67 14.50 1.46
N GLY A 162 8.30 13.34 1.55
CA GLY A 162 7.76 12.13 2.16
C GLY A 162 8.57 11.74 3.39
N TRP A 163 7.88 11.50 4.51
CA TRP A 163 8.48 10.97 5.73
C TRP A 163 8.10 9.53 5.96
N ASP A 164 9.05 8.73 6.42
CA ASP A 164 8.79 7.41 6.95
C ASP A 164 9.83 7.05 8.02
N ILE A 165 9.44 6.25 9.02
CA ILE A 165 10.37 5.74 10.03
C ILE A 165 11.19 4.57 9.49
N SER A 166 10.63 3.81 8.55
CA SER A 166 11.19 2.60 7.97
C SER A 166 12.23 2.92 6.88
N LYS A 167 13.46 2.47 7.08
CA LYS A 167 14.49 2.55 6.04
C LYS A 167 14.13 1.72 4.80
N GLY A 168 13.45 0.57 5.01
CA GLY A 168 12.99 -0.29 3.93
C GLY A 168 11.92 0.39 3.06
N ALA A 169 10.94 1.05 3.70
CA ALA A 169 9.93 1.83 3.00
C ALA A 169 10.55 2.96 2.16
N LEU A 170 11.47 3.72 2.76
CA LEU A 170 12.16 4.80 2.05
C LEU A 170 13.04 4.29 0.89
N ALA A 171 13.56 3.07 0.96
CA ALA A 171 14.28 2.47 -0.17
C ALA A 171 13.31 2.21 -1.33
N VAL A 172 12.15 1.61 -1.06
CA VAL A 172 11.09 1.38 -2.06
C VAL A 172 10.58 2.71 -2.63
N ALA A 173 10.35 3.71 -1.78
CA ALA A 173 9.90 5.03 -2.23
C ALA A 173 10.91 5.72 -3.15
N ARG A 174 12.23 5.58 -2.90
CA ARG A 174 13.28 6.12 -3.79
C ARG A 174 13.26 5.44 -5.16
N GLU A 175 13.18 4.12 -5.20
CA GLU A 175 13.10 3.37 -6.45
C GLU A 175 11.85 3.79 -7.26
N ASN A 176 10.73 4.02 -6.59
CA ASN A 176 9.52 4.52 -7.23
C ASN A 176 9.66 5.97 -7.71
N ALA A 177 10.27 6.84 -6.91
CA ALA A 177 10.53 8.24 -7.31
C ALA A 177 11.47 8.31 -8.54
N GLU A 178 12.51 7.50 -8.56
CA GLU A 178 13.42 7.36 -9.71
C GLU A 178 12.68 6.81 -10.94
N ARG A 179 11.89 5.75 -10.78
CA ARG A 179 11.08 5.14 -11.86
C ARG A 179 10.17 6.15 -12.54
N TRP A 180 9.56 7.05 -11.77
CA TRP A 180 8.62 8.05 -12.27
C TRP A 180 9.24 9.42 -12.53
N GLY A 181 10.56 9.58 -12.35
CA GLY A 181 11.25 10.86 -12.50
C GLY A 181 10.67 11.96 -11.59
N SER A 182 10.21 11.59 -10.39
CA SER A 182 9.56 12.51 -9.46
C SER A 182 10.57 13.12 -8.48
N ALA A 183 10.58 14.45 -8.41
CA ALA A 183 11.40 15.19 -7.45
C ALA A 183 10.72 15.22 -6.06
N VAL A 184 10.80 14.11 -5.32
CA VAL A 184 10.28 14.00 -3.96
C VAL A 184 11.46 13.93 -2.98
N GLU A 185 11.49 14.81 -1.99
CA GLU A 185 12.44 14.72 -0.87
C GLU A 185 11.99 13.60 0.08
N LEU A 186 12.83 12.60 0.32
CA LEU A 186 12.51 11.48 1.20
C LEU A 186 13.36 11.52 2.47
N VAL A 187 12.70 11.67 3.62
CA VAL A 187 13.33 11.87 4.92
C VAL A 187 12.93 10.77 5.89
N ARG A 188 13.93 10.22 6.59
CA ARG A 188 13.65 9.31 7.69
C ARG A 188 13.20 10.09 8.92
N GLN A 189 11.92 10.02 9.26
CA GLN A 189 11.34 10.73 10.39
C GLN A 189 10.25 9.89 11.06
N ASP A 190 10.28 9.85 12.39
CA ASP A 190 9.21 9.28 13.19
C ASP A 190 8.10 10.32 13.38
N ALA A 191 6.87 9.98 13.01
CA ALA A 191 5.69 10.82 13.16
C ALA A 191 5.33 11.10 14.64
N LEU A 192 5.71 10.19 15.54
CA LEU A 192 5.49 10.35 16.99
C LEU A 192 6.52 11.29 17.64
N HIS A 193 7.65 11.51 16.97
CA HIS A 193 8.75 12.37 17.42
C HIS A 193 9.11 13.39 16.32
N ALA A 194 8.08 14.10 15.82
CA ALA A 194 8.25 15.09 14.78
C ALA A 194 9.13 16.26 15.23
N PRO A 195 9.92 16.90 14.33
CA PRO A 195 10.74 18.05 14.65
C PRO A 195 9.89 19.28 14.96
N THR A 196 10.53 20.35 15.40
CA THR A 196 9.86 21.63 15.58
C THR A 196 9.97 22.46 14.31
N ASP A 197 8.97 22.37 13.46
CA ASP A 197 8.81 23.21 12.27
C ASP A 197 7.81 24.35 12.53
N LYS A 198 7.99 25.47 11.85
CA LYS A 198 7.08 26.62 11.93
C LYS A 198 6.73 27.12 10.53
N ASN A 199 5.44 27.09 10.19
CA ASN A 199 4.92 27.62 8.92
C ASN A 199 5.68 27.09 7.67
N ARG A 200 6.06 25.83 7.69
CA ARG A 200 6.87 25.21 6.65
C ARG A 200 6.03 24.65 5.50
N TRP A 201 4.83 24.16 5.80
CA TRP A 201 4.00 23.41 4.86
C TRP A 201 2.70 24.13 4.53
N ASP A 202 2.19 23.94 3.34
CA ASP A 202 0.86 24.38 2.92
C ASP A 202 -0.16 23.26 3.11
N VAL A 203 0.28 22.01 2.88
CA VAL A 203 -0.52 20.80 3.09
C VAL A 203 0.33 19.75 3.80
N ILE A 204 -0.29 19.06 4.76
CA ILE A 204 0.19 17.80 5.33
C ILE A 204 -0.87 16.75 5.03
N VAL A 205 -0.45 15.61 4.46
CA VAL A 205 -1.31 14.46 4.18
C VAL A 205 -0.73 13.22 4.84
N SER A 206 -1.57 12.31 5.30
CA SER A 206 -1.13 11.04 5.87
C SER A 206 -2.20 9.96 5.73
N ASN A 207 -1.76 8.74 5.40
CA ASN A 207 -2.46 7.49 5.66
C ASN A 207 -1.70 6.77 6.79
N PRO A 208 -1.92 7.15 8.07
CA PRO A 208 -1.17 6.59 9.18
C PRO A 208 -1.72 5.23 9.59
N PRO A 209 -1.01 4.43 10.39
CA PRO A 209 -1.59 3.26 11.03
C PRO A 209 -2.82 3.66 11.86
N TYR A 210 -3.93 2.90 11.70
CA TYR A 210 -5.20 3.24 12.35
C TYR A 210 -6.05 2.03 12.75
N ILE A 211 -5.56 0.80 12.56
CA ILE A 211 -6.29 -0.43 12.89
C ILE A 211 -5.93 -0.84 14.31
N CYS A 212 -6.92 -0.98 15.20
CA CYS A 212 -6.70 -1.51 16.52
C CYS A 212 -6.44 -3.02 16.49
N HIS A 213 -5.66 -3.54 17.44
CA HIS A 213 -5.36 -4.97 17.47
C HIS A 213 -6.61 -5.83 17.62
N GLN A 214 -7.65 -5.36 18.30
CA GLN A 214 -8.96 -6.02 18.41
C GLN A 214 -9.70 -6.18 17.08
N GLU A 215 -9.36 -5.42 16.04
CA GLU A 215 -9.95 -5.50 14.71
C GLU A 215 -9.32 -6.63 13.85
N ARG A 216 -8.25 -7.28 14.32
CA ARG A 216 -7.51 -8.31 13.55
C ARG A 216 -8.37 -9.47 13.05
N GLU A 217 -9.34 -9.91 13.85
CA GLU A 217 -10.19 -11.05 13.50
C GLU A 217 -11.07 -10.79 12.27
N ALA A 218 -11.35 -9.52 11.97
CA ALA A 218 -12.13 -9.12 10.79
C ALA A 218 -11.28 -8.90 9.54
N MET A 219 -9.94 -8.98 9.65
CA MET A 219 -9.02 -8.73 8.54
C MET A 219 -8.74 -9.98 7.73
N ALA A 220 -8.47 -9.82 6.46
CA ALA A 220 -8.04 -10.92 5.60
C ALA A 220 -6.67 -11.47 6.05
N ALA A 221 -6.52 -12.80 6.06
CA ALA A 221 -5.33 -13.48 6.56
C ALA A 221 -4.05 -13.00 5.85
N HIS A 222 -4.10 -12.82 4.52
CA HIS A 222 -2.96 -12.39 3.73
C HIS A 222 -2.46 -10.98 4.10
N VAL A 223 -3.33 -10.08 4.59
CA VAL A 223 -2.94 -8.75 5.10
C VAL A 223 -2.20 -8.91 6.43
N LEU A 224 -2.75 -9.73 7.35
CA LEU A 224 -2.19 -9.95 8.68
C LEU A 224 -0.82 -10.63 8.66
N GLU A 225 -0.61 -11.54 7.72
CA GLU A 225 0.58 -12.39 7.68
C GLU A 225 1.73 -11.76 6.90
N HIS A 226 1.43 -10.87 5.95
CA HIS A 226 2.42 -10.43 4.98
C HIS A 226 2.67 -8.92 4.96
N GLU A 227 1.68 -8.08 5.32
CA GLU A 227 1.89 -6.63 5.32
C GLU A 227 2.54 -6.14 6.62
N PRO A 228 3.33 -5.06 6.60
CA PRO A 228 4.09 -4.63 7.77
C PRO A 228 3.15 -4.15 8.88
N HIS A 229 3.17 -4.79 10.03
CA HIS A 229 2.33 -4.46 11.18
C HIS A 229 2.49 -3.02 11.65
N SER A 230 3.68 -2.45 11.51
CA SER A 230 3.95 -1.04 11.84
C SER A 230 3.23 -0.03 10.95
N ALA A 231 2.74 -0.47 9.78
CA ALA A 231 1.95 0.35 8.88
C ALA A 231 0.43 0.15 9.06
N LEU A 232 0.02 -0.84 9.87
CA LEU A 232 -1.38 -1.20 10.08
C LEU A 232 -1.89 -0.83 11.46
N PHE A 233 -1.15 -1.20 12.52
CA PHE A 233 -1.71 -1.29 13.86
C PHE A 233 -1.37 -0.13 14.78
N VAL A 234 -2.37 0.19 15.61
CA VAL A 234 -2.27 1.09 16.77
C VAL A 234 -2.70 0.33 18.04
N PRO A 235 -2.28 0.78 19.24
CA PRO A 235 -2.76 0.24 20.50
C PRO A 235 -4.29 0.38 20.63
N ASP A 236 -4.94 -0.63 21.24
CA ASP A 236 -6.39 -0.63 21.44
C ASP A 236 -6.88 0.48 22.38
N ASP A 237 -6.02 0.88 23.31
CA ASP A 237 -6.28 1.97 24.27
C ASP A 237 -6.04 3.36 23.71
N ASP A 238 -5.40 3.49 22.55
CA ASP A 238 -5.20 4.77 21.87
C ASP A 238 -5.33 4.69 20.34
N PRO A 239 -6.55 4.51 19.80
CA PRO A 239 -6.80 4.43 18.36
C PRO A 239 -6.46 5.72 17.59
N LEU A 240 -6.32 6.84 18.29
CA LEU A 240 -6.00 8.16 17.70
C LEU A 240 -4.53 8.56 17.84
N LEU A 241 -3.66 7.67 18.26
CA LEU A 241 -2.24 7.94 18.55
C LEU A 241 -1.54 8.74 17.45
N PHE A 242 -1.51 8.23 16.25
CA PHE A 242 -0.83 8.88 15.11
C PHE A 242 -1.57 10.14 14.67
N TYR A 243 -2.89 10.13 14.60
CA TYR A 243 -3.68 11.31 14.26
C TYR A 243 -3.39 12.47 15.20
N ARG A 244 -3.37 12.22 16.50
CA ARG A 244 -3.08 13.23 17.51
C ARG A 244 -1.66 13.76 17.41
N SER A 245 -0.69 12.90 17.20
CA SER A 245 0.72 13.29 17.05
C SER A 245 0.91 14.16 15.79
N ILE A 246 0.39 13.71 14.67
CA ILE A 246 0.49 14.42 13.39
C ILE A 246 -0.26 15.76 13.47
N ALA A 247 -1.48 15.79 14.05
CA ALA A 247 -2.24 17.01 14.21
C ALA A 247 -1.52 18.05 15.10
N ARG A 248 -0.88 17.61 16.20
CA ARG A 248 -0.06 18.51 17.03
C ARG A 248 1.11 19.11 16.28
N TYR A 249 1.85 18.30 15.55
CA TYR A 249 2.92 18.78 14.68
C TYR A 249 2.40 19.77 13.64
N ALA A 250 1.30 19.42 12.97
CA ALA A 250 0.73 20.21 11.90
C ALA A 250 0.25 21.60 12.35
N LEU A 251 -0.21 21.78 13.61
CA LEU A 251 -0.60 23.09 14.16
C LEU A 251 0.54 24.11 14.13
N SER A 252 1.79 23.69 14.29
CA SER A 252 2.93 24.59 14.18
C SER A 252 3.54 24.61 12.78
N ALA A 253 3.58 23.46 12.15
CA ALA A 253 4.30 23.22 10.90
C ALA A 253 3.57 23.71 9.64
N LEU A 254 2.25 23.69 9.62
CA LEU A 254 1.45 24.29 8.55
C LEU A 254 1.51 25.82 8.63
N ARG A 255 1.32 26.48 7.52
CA ARG A 255 1.04 27.92 7.47
C ARG A 255 -0.39 28.19 7.97
N PRO A 256 -0.70 29.42 8.47
CA PRO A 256 -2.10 29.81 8.72
C PRO A 256 -2.97 29.56 7.48
N GLY A 257 -4.12 28.89 7.64
CA GLY A 257 -4.97 28.45 6.53
C GLY A 257 -4.46 27.23 5.77
N GLY A 258 -3.30 26.66 6.16
CA GLY A 258 -2.80 25.40 5.63
C GLY A 258 -3.67 24.22 6.06
N GLN A 259 -3.60 23.11 5.33
CA GLN A 259 -4.56 22.03 5.46
C GLN A 259 -3.93 20.70 5.80
N LEU A 260 -4.59 19.98 6.70
CA LEU A 260 -4.26 18.63 7.12
C LEU A 260 -5.28 17.65 6.53
N PHE A 261 -4.78 16.59 5.90
CA PHE A 261 -5.58 15.52 5.31
C PHE A 261 -5.21 14.18 5.90
N PHE A 262 -6.22 13.38 6.22
CA PHE A 262 -6.06 12.02 6.71
C PHE A 262 -6.91 11.02 5.93
N GLU A 263 -6.34 9.84 5.66
CA GLU A 263 -7.15 8.64 5.55
C GLU A 263 -7.50 8.17 6.96
N ILE A 264 -8.75 7.70 7.17
CA ILE A 264 -9.25 7.43 8.52
C ILE A 264 -9.90 6.06 8.67
N ASN A 265 -9.86 5.52 9.89
CA ASN A 265 -10.71 4.41 10.28
C ASN A 265 -12.13 4.92 10.52
N PRO A 266 -13.16 4.42 9.79
CA PRO A 266 -14.55 4.84 9.96
C PRO A 266 -15.08 4.68 11.39
N LEU A 267 -14.59 3.69 12.14
CA LEU A 267 -15.02 3.42 13.52
C LEU A 267 -14.69 4.57 14.47
N TYR A 268 -13.64 5.34 14.18
CA TYR A 268 -13.18 6.43 15.03
C TYR A 268 -13.36 7.81 14.41
N ALA A 269 -14.12 7.93 13.32
CA ALA A 269 -14.31 9.19 12.59
C ALA A 269 -14.85 10.32 13.49
N GLU A 270 -15.89 10.06 14.30
CA GLU A 270 -16.47 11.06 15.21
C GLU A 270 -15.49 11.45 16.35
N SER A 271 -14.72 10.48 16.85
CA SER A 271 -13.74 10.72 17.90
C SER A 271 -12.57 11.54 17.38
N LEU A 272 -12.14 11.28 16.14
CA LEU A 272 -11.10 12.05 15.46
C LEU A 272 -11.58 13.48 15.19
N GLN A 273 -12.80 13.66 14.69
CA GLN A 273 -13.37 14.98 14.45
C GLN A 273 -13.40 15.81 15.73
N ARG A 274 -13.94 15.25 16.84
CA ARG A 274 -13.95 15.93 18.14
C ARG A 274 -12.56 16.30 18.63
N MET A 275 -11.61 15.37 18.52
CA MET A 275 -10.21 15.65 18.90
C MET A 275 -9.62 16.82 18.11
N LEU A 276 -9.87 16.91 16.81
CA LEU A 276 -9.38 18.02 15.98
C LEU A 276 -10.06 19.35 16.39
N GLU A 277 -11.38 19.34 16.62
CA GLU A 277 -12.14 20.52 17.08
C GLU A 277 -11.65 21.01 18.46
N GLU A 278 -11.36 20.09 19.40
CA GLU A 278 -10.77 20.41 20.72
C GLU A 278 -9.34 20.97 20.62
N MET A 279 -8.64 20.67 19.53
CA MET A 279 -7.32 21.23 19.21
C MET A 279 -7.39 22.54 18.41
N ASP A 280 -8.56 23.19 18.33
CA ASP A 280 -8.83 24.45 17.60
C ASP A 280 -8.70 24.34 16.07
N TRP A 281 -8.69 23.14 15.48
CA TRP A 281 -8.75 23.00 14.04
C TRP A 281 -10.09 23.53 13.49
N ARG A 282 -10.03 24.18 12.31
CA ARG A 282 -11.20 24.74 11.66
C ARG A 282 -11.64 23.93 10.47
N ARG A 283 -12.90 24.07 10.06
CA ARG A 283 -13.46 23.45 8.85
C ARG A 283 -13.15 21.95 8.76
N VAL A 284 -13.35 21.24 9.87
CA VAL A 284 -13.19 19.79 9.89
C VAL A 284 -14.27 19.18 9.00
N GLU A 285 -13.86 18.52 7.93
CA GLU A 285 -14.72 17.95 6.90
C GLU A 285 -14.39 16.48 6.71
N THR A 286 -15.40 15.61 6.68
CA THR A 286 -15.25 14.19 6.41
C THR A 286 -15.82 13.87 5.03
N ARG A 287 -15.11 13.03 4.26
CA ARG A 287 -15.59 12.48 2.97
C ARG A 287 -15.72 10.97 3.03
N HIS A 288 -16.67 10.49 2.24
CA HIS A 288 -16.90 9.07 2.03
C HIS A 288 -16.10 8.59 0.81
N ASP A 289 -15.69 7.34 0.86
CA ASP A 289 -15.13 6.62 -0.29
C ASP A 289 -16.23 6.24 -1.30
N ALA A 290 -15.84 5.67 -2.43
CA ALA A 290 -16.76 5.20 -3.46
C ALA A 290 -17.75 4.13 -2.96
N PHE A 291 -17.51 3.50 -1.80
CA PHE A 291 -18.39 2.52 -1.17
C PHE A 291 -19.29 3.12 -0.09
N GLY A 292 -19.25 4.45 0.11
CA GLY A 292 -20.08 5.17 1.07
C GLY A 292 -19.60 5.09 2.52
N ARG A 293 -18.36 4.70 2.79
CA ARG A 293 -17.76 4.69 4.13
C ARG A 293 -16.98 5.98 4.38
N GLN A 294 -17.10 6.56 5.57
CA GLN A 294 -16.25 7.68 5.99
C GLN A 294 -14.78 7.25 5.92
N ARG A 295 -14.02 7.79 4.99
CA ARG A 295 -12.66 7.32 4.72
C ARG A 295 -11.61 8.42 4.76
N MET A 296 -12.00 9.66 4.60
CA MET A 296 -11.06 10.78 4.54
C MET A 296 -11.54 11.91 5.43
N MET A 297 -10.60 12.60 6.05
CA MET A 297 -10.87 13.79 6.87
C MET A 297 -9.89 14.89 6.53
N ARG A 298 -10.41 16.13 6.46
CA ARG A 298 -9.61 17.32 6.25
C ARG A 298 -9.88 18.32 7.38
N ALA A 299 -8.86 19.05 7.77
CA ALA A 299 -8.98 20.16 8.71
C ALA A 299 -8.07 21.32 8.28
N GLU A 300 -8.47 22.56 8.58
CA GLU A 300 -7.73 23.77 8.28
C GLU A 300 -7.08 24.32 9.55
N ARG A 301 -5.81 24.68 9.46
CA ARG A 301 -5.11 25.38 10.56
C ARG A 301 -5.71 26.78 10.78
N PRO A 302 -6.01 27.18 12.04
CA PRO A 302 -6.50 28.52 12.38
C PRO A 302 -5.54 29.65 12.01
#